data_61b92ede708804ed1001cce027a3fdc0
#
_entry.id   61b92ede708804ed1001cce027a3fdc0
#
_cell.length_a   1.000
_cell.length_b   1.000
_cell.length_c   1.000
_cell.angle_alpha   90.00
_cell.angle_beta   90.00
_cell.angle_gamma   90.00
#
_symmetry.space_group_name_H-M   'P 1'
#
loop_
_entity.id
_entity.type
_entity.pdbx_description
1 polymer ?
#
loop_
_entity_poly.entity_id
_entity_poly.type
_entity_poly.pdbx_seq_one_letter_code
_entity_poly.pdbx_strand_id
1 'polypeptide(L)'
;MNIEQYIASMDPELRTGFIQMRPFFSSSPSDPVAARKWMAEMLAATFLERPKDDWVKVENRSIPGPAGAPEVPVRIYAPTVRTGTVPGLLYIHGGGFTLGDLDSEDASCRHIVGQVGCVVVSVDYRLAPEHAFPAAPEDCYAALKWMVANAEQFGIDRERIGVRGGSAGGGLCAAVALMARDRKEVKLIFQMPLYGCLDDWHIAPSSHQMATEDMVWGRPASLRGWKAYLGADHQGDVSPYAAPARAKDLSGLPPAFMMIGELDLMRDENIEYAMRLMQAGVPTELHVYPGAFHGFEGLVPTASVSVRAVTEYTEALKRGLSR
;
A
#
# COMPACT_ATOMS: atom_id res chain seq x y z
N MET A 1 4.88 -22.58 10.92
CA MET A 1 3.52 -23.12 10.63
C MET A 1 3.57 -23.77 9.27
N ASN A 2 3.02 -24.99 9.09
CA ASN A 2 2.87 -25.59 7.75
C ASN A 2 1.57 -25.07 7.10
N ILE A 3 1.40 -25.35 5.79
CA ILE A 3 0.26 -24.82 5.02
C ILE A 3 -1.10 -25.36 5.53
N GLU A 4 -1.19 -26.57 6.04
CA GLU A 4 -2.43 -27.15 6.57
C GLU A 4 -2.86 -26.44 7.85
N GLN A 5 -1.90 -26.18 8.75
CA GLN A 5 -2.13 -25.40 9.96
C GLN A 5 -2.53 -23.97 9.64
N TYR A 6 -1.89 -23.34 8.63
CA TYR A 6 -2.21 -22.00 8.18
C TYR A 6 -3.66 -21.94 7.66
N ILE A 7 -4.06 -22.86 6.79
CA ILE A 7 -5.43 -22.94 6.28
C ILE A 7 -6.44 -23.21 7.41
N ALA A 8 -6.10 -24.10 8.35
CA ALA A 8 -6.98 -24.42 9.47
C ALA A 8 -7.22 -23.22 10.40
N SER A 9 -6.26 -22.30 10.51
CA SER A 9 -6.34 -21.11 11.36
C SER A 9 -7.08 -19.93 10.71
N MET A 10 -7.40 -20.03 9.40
CA MET A 10 -8.13 -18.95 8.70
C MET A 10 -9.57 -18.81 9.17
N ASP A 11 -10.08 -17.58 9.10
CA ASP A 11 -11.52 -17.32 9.11
C ASP A 11 -12.22 -18.22 8.08
N PRO A 12 -13.37 -18.85 8.40
CA PRO A 12 -14.02 -19.81 7.50
C PRO A 12 -14.37 -19.24 6.12
N GLU A 13 -14.79 -17.98 6.03
CA GLU A 13 -15.13 -17.34 4.75
C GLU A 13 -13.86 -17.04 3.94
N LEU A 14 -12.80 -16.57 4.59
CA LEU A 14 -11.51 -16.34 3.95
C LEU A 14 -10.85 -17.65 3.48
N ARG A 15 -10.99 -18.73 4.27
CA ARG A 15 -10.46 -20.06 3.92
C ARG A 15 -10.99 -20.55 2.58
N THR A 16 -12.29 -20.40 2.37
CA THR A 16 -12.94 -20.83 1.12
C THR A 16 -12.35 -20.10 -0.08
N GLY A 17 -12.23 -18.77 0.00
CA GLY A 17 -11.63 -17.96 -1.06
C GLY A 17 -10.15 -18.28 -1.28
N PHE A 18 -9.37 -18.46 -0.21
CA PHE A 18 -7.95 -18.82 -0.29
C PHE A 18 -7.74 -20.14 -1.02
N ILE A 19 -8.52 -21.19 -0.69
CA ILE A 19 -8.41 -22.50 -1.34
C ILE A 19 -8.66 -22.39 -2.85
N GLN A 20 -9.64 -21.59 -3.26
CA GLN A 20 -9.94 -21.36 -4.67
C GLN A 20 -8.80 -20.63 -5.42
N MET A 21 -8.13 -19.68 -4.75
CA MET A 21 -7.05 -18.89 -5.34
C MET A 21 -5.66 -19.54 -5.22
N ARG A 22 -5.49 -20.53 -4.34
CA ARG A 22 -4.18 -21.17 -4.09
C ARG A 22 -3.46 -21.65 -5.35
N PRO A 23 -4.12 -22.32 -6.33
CA PRO A 23 -3.46 -22.72 -7.57
C PRO A 23 -2.85 -21.54 -8.35
N PHE A 24 -3.50 -20.36 -8.26
CA PHE A 24 -3.02 -19.13 -8.87
C PHE A 24 -1.69 -18.68 -8.24
N PHE A 25 -1.62 -18.58 -6.91
CA PHE A 25 -0.37 -18.17 -6.24
C PHE A 25 0.78 -19.16 -6.51
N SER A 26 0.50 -20.46 -6.51
CA SER A 26 1.50 -21.49 -6.76
C SER A 26 2.02 -21.51 -8.21
N SER A 27 1.31 -20.90 -9.16
CA SER A 27 1.71 -20.82 -10.57
C SER A 27 2.45 -19.54 -10.95
N SER A 28 2.54 -18.58 -10.03
CA SER A 28 3.24 -17.32 -10.26
C SER A 28 4.74 -17.54 -10.50
N PRO A 29 5.33 -16.97 -11.57
CA PRO A 29 6.76 -17.03 -11.78
C PRO A 29 7.55 -16.44 -10.63
N SER A 30 8.69 -17.03 -10.29
CA SER A 30 9.59 -16.48 -9.26
C SER A 30 10.41 -15.27 -9.74
N ASP A 31 10.62 -15.14 -11.05
CA ASP A 31 11.23 -13.97 -11.67
C ASP A 31 10.24 -12.81 -11.71
N PRO A 32 10.59 -11.62 -11.16
CA PRO A 32 9.65 -10.50 -11.06
C PRO A 32 9.15 -9.98 -12.40
N VAL A 33 9.99 -9.96 -13.44
CA VAL A 33 9.60 -9.46 -14.77
C VAL A 33 8.60 -10.41 -15.42
N ALA A 34 8.87 -11.72 -15.34
CA ALA A 34 7.94 -12.74 -15.80
C ALA A 34 6.63 -12.73 -15.00
N ALA A 35 6.69 -12.50 -13.68
CA ALA A 35 5.51 -12.41 -12.82
C ALA A 35 4.61 -11.22 -13.17
N ARG A 36 5.18 -10.04 -13.54
CA ARG A 36 4.39 -8.89 -14.02
C ARG A 36 3.60 -9.24 -15.27
N LYS A 37 4.28 -9.83 -16.27
CA LYS A 37 3.61 -10.23 -17.51
C LYS A 37 2.50 -11.24 -17.26
N TRP A 38 2.79 -12.27 -16.47
CA TRP A 38 1.83 -13.28 -16.09
C TRP A 38 0.62 -12.68 -15.37
N MET A 39 0.83 -11.78 -14.42
CA MET A 39 -0.24 -11.10 -13.68
C MET A 39 -1.09 -10.22 -14.60
N ALA A 40 -0.48 -9.45 -15.50
CA ALA A 40 -1.19 -8.63 -16.47
C ALA A 40 -2.08 -9.47 -17.41
N GLU A 41 -1.57 -10.62 -17.90
CA GLU A 41 -2.34 -11.55 -18.72
C GLU A 41 -3.53 -12.14 -17.97
N MET A 42 -3.34 -12.49 -16.69
CA MET A 42 -4.40 -13.02 -15.83
C MET A 42 -5.47 -11.98 -15.51
N LEU A 43 -5.07 -10.76 -15.17
CA LEU A 43 -5.99 -9.65 -14.91
C LEU A 43 -6.80 -9.30 -16.16
N ALA A 44 -6.17 -9.24 -17.34
CA ALA A 44 -6.85 -9.01 -18.59
C ALA A 44 -7.90 -10.08 -18.92
N ALA A 45 -7.65 -11.33 -18.54
CA ALA A 45 -8.60 -12.44 -18.72
C ALA A 45 -9.79 -12.39 -17.74
N THR A 46 -9.61 -11.75 -16.58
CA THR A 46 -10.60 -11.74 -15.50
C THR A 46 -11.49 -10.48 -15.53
N PHE A 47 -10.97 -9.33 -15.97
CA PHE A 47 -11.70 -8.06 -16.01
C PHE A 47 -12.35 -7.83 -17.37
N LEU A 48 -13.47 -8.54 -17.65
CA LEU A 48 -14.20 -8.41 -18.91
C LEU A 48 -15.00 -7.10 -19.06
N GLU A 49 -15.44 -6.45 -17.99
CA GLU A 49 -16.08 -5.12 -18.04
C GLU A 49 -15.86 -4.36 -16.71
N ARG A 50 -15.27 -3.18 -16.82
CA ARG A 50 -15.27 -2.24 -15.68
C ARG A 50 -16.63 -1.57 -15.60
N PRO A 51 -17.26 -1.44 -14.41
CA PRO A 51 -18.48 -0.66 -14.26
C PRO A 51 -18.26 0.76 -14.79
N LYS A 52 -19.21 1.28 -15.55
CA LYS A 52 -19.23 2.71 -15.93
C LYS A 52 -19.67 3.50 -14.71
N ASP A 53 -18.69 3.94 -13.92
CA ASP A 53 -18.93 4.78 -12.75
C ASP A 53 -19.02 6.24 -13.19
N ASP A 54 -20.23 6.71 -13.51
CA ASP A 54 -20.47 8.11 -13.92
C ASP A 54 -20.16 9.12 -12.80
N TRP A 55 -19.91 8.64 -11.58
CA TRP A 55 -19.63 9.46 -10.41
C TRP A 55 -18.13 9.74 -10.17
N VAL A 56 -17.22 9.06 -10.91
CA VAL A 56 -15.76 9.30 -10.83
C VAL A 56 -15.21 9.69 -12.19
N LYS A 57 -14.59 10.86 -12.28
CA LYS A 57 -13.76 11.24 -13.43
C LYS A 57 -12.36 10.66 -13.24
N VAL A 58 -11.84 9.97 -14.26
CA VAL A 58 -10.49 9.37 -14.26
C VAL A 58 -9.66 10.01 -15.36
N GLU A 59 -8.42 10.37 -15.02
CA GLU A 59 -7.47 11.01 -15.93
C GLU A 59 -6.07 10.43 -15.72
N ASN A 60 -5.41 9.95 -16.79
CA ASN A 60 -4.01 9.53 -16.75
C ASN A 60 -3.10 10.70 -17.11
N ARG A 61 -1.98 10.84 -16.40
CA ARG A 61 -0.94 11.84 -16.68
C ARG A 61 0.45 11.27 -16.47
N SER A 62 1.42 11.83 -17.18
CA SER A 62 2.84 11.77 -16.83
C SER A 62 3.21 13.06 -16.12
N ILE A 63 3.88 12.96 -15.00
CA ILE A 63 4.31 14.09 -14.18
C ILE A 63 5.84 14.13 -14.09
N PRO A 64 6.46 15.28 -13.83
CA PRO A 64 7.90 15.35 -13.63
C PRO A 64 8.33 14.41 -12.49
N GLY A 65 9.28 13.55 -12.79
CA GLY A 65 9.91 12.69 -11.78
C GLY A 65 10.95 13.45 -10.93
N PRO A 66 11.63 12.73 -10.02
CA PRO A 66 12.77 13.28 -9.30
C PRO A 66 13.85 13.80 -10.25
N ALA A 67 14.70 14.72 -9.77
CA ALA A 67 15.76 15.29 -10.60
C ALA A 67 16.65 14.21 -11.25
N GLY A 68 16.76 14.23 -12.58
CA GLY A 68 17.51 13.24 -13.34
C GLY A 68 16.82 11.89 -13.57
N ALA A 69 15.59 11.72 -13.10
CA ALA A 69 14.78 10.53 -13.33
C ALA A 69 13.73 10.77 -14.45
N PRO A 70 13.17 9.69 -15.03
CA PRO A 70 12.08 9.81 -16.01
C PRO A 70 10.82 10.41 -15.40
N GLU A 71 9.86 10.77 -16.24
CA GLU A 71 8.51 11.11 -15.81
C GLU A 71 7.86 9.93 -15.09
N VAL A 72 6.98 10.25 -14.13
CA VAL A 72 6.22 9.25 -13.35
C VAL A 72 4.78 9.25 -13.82
N PRO A 73 4.25 8.12 -14.29
CA PRO A 73 2.83 8.01 -14.61
C PRO A 73 1.98 8.09 -13.34
N VAL A 74 0.86 8.81 -13.43
CA VAL A 74 -0.14 8.88 -12.35
C VAL A 74 -1.54 8.77 -12.93
N ARG A 75 -2.47 8.28 -12.12
CA ARG A 75 -3.90 8.31 -12.45
C ARG A 75 -4.64 9.10 -11.38
N ILE A 76 -5.39 10.10 -11.84
CA ILE A 76 -6.16 10.99 -10.99
C ILE A 76 -7.61 10.56 -11.03
N TYR A 77 -8.20 10.34 -9.86
CA TYR A 77 -9.61 10.02 -9.68
C TYR A 77 -10.27 11.17 -8.91
N ALA A 78 -11.27 11.78 -9.50
CA ALA A 78 -11.97 12.91 -8.90
C ALA A 78 -13.49 12.68 -8.90
N PRO A 79 -14.22 13.07 -7.84
CA PRO A 79 -15.68 13.02 -7.87
C PRO A 79 -16.22 13.95 -8.98
N THR A 80 -17.19 13.47 -9.76
CA THR A 80 -17.82 14.28 -10.83
C THR A 80 -18.67 15.41 -10.28
N VAL A 81 -19.23 15.22 -9.08
CA VAL A 81 -20.01 16.23 -8.34
C VAL A 81 -19.28 16.59 -7.05
N ARG A 82 -18.96 17.87 -6.90
CA ARG A 82 -18.33 18.40 -5.68
C ARG A 82 -18.70 19.87 -5.49
N THR A 83 -18.73 20.31 -4.24
CA THR A 83 -18.86 21.73 -3.87
C THR A 83 -17.57 22.19 -3.21
N GLY A 84 -16.89 23.20 -3.81
CA GLY A 84 -15.62 23.70 -3.28
C GLY A 84 -14.44 22.74 -3.44
N THR A 85 -13.42 22.93 -2.59
CA THR A 85 -12.24 22.06 -2.53
C THR A 85 -12.50 20.85 -1.63
N VAL A 86 -11.88 19.71 -2.00
CA VAL A 86 -12.00 18.44 -1.28
C VAL A 86 -10.60 17.94 -0.84
N PRO A 87 -10.49 17.00 0.11
CA PRO A 87 -9.19 16.43 0.48
C PRO A 87 -8.49 15.78 -0.71
N GLY A 88 -7.15 15.72 -0.66
CA GLY A 88 -6.32 14.94 -1.56
C GLY A 88 -5.73 13.72 -0.88
N LEU A 89 -5.65 12.61 -1.61
CA LEU A 89 -5.05 11.36 -1.13
C LEU A 89 -4.04 10.84 -2.15
N LEU A 90 -2.78 10.74 -1.78
CA LEU A 90 -1.80 9.97 -2.53
C LEU A 90 -2.04 8.49 -2.28
N TYR A 91 -2.25 7.71 -3.33
CA TYR A 91 -2.44 6.27 -3.26
C TYR A 91 -1.24 5.55 -3.84
N ILE A 92 -0.65 4.63 -3.08
CA ILE A 92 0.54 3.87 -3.46
C ILE A 92 0.18 2.38 -3.49
N HIS A 93 0.29 1.76 -4.67
CA HIS A 93 -0.08 0.35 -4.86
C HIS A 93 0.89 -0.61 -4.16
N GLY A 94 0.41 -1.83 -3.88
CA GLY A 94 1.20 -2.93 -3.36
C GLY A 94 2.00 -3.66 -4.44
N GLY A 95 2.44 -4.91 -4.13
CA GLY A 95 3.13 -5.78 -5.10
C GLY A 95 4.60 -6.06 -4.78
N GLY A 96 4.99 -6.02 -3.49
CA GLY A 96 6.34 -6.43 -3.04
C GLY A 96 7.47 -5.63 -3.68
N PHE A 97 7.24 -4.36 -4.06
CA PHE A 97 8.14 -3.46 -4.77
C PHE A 97 8.48 -3.88 -6.20
N THR A 98 7.99 -5.03 -6.65
CA THR A 98 8.35 -5.65 -7.93
C THR A 98 7.17 -5.81 -8.88
N LEU A 99 5.95 -5.71 -8.38
CA LEU A 99 4.68 -5.90 -9.09
C LEU A 99 3.74 -4.71 -8.85
N GLY A 100 2.62 -4.71 -9.56
CA GLY A 100 1.58 -3.68 -9.44
C GLY A 100 1.70 -2.60 -10.50
N ASP A 101 0.61 -1.91 -10.72
CA ASP A 101 0.43 -0.80 -11.65
C ASP A 101 -0.82 0.02 -11.29
N LEU A 102 -1.17 1.01 -12.12
CA LEU A 102 -2.38 1.83 -11.93
C LEU A 102 -3.69 1.05 -12.08
N ASP A 103 -3.66 -0.08 -12.79
CA ASP A 103 -4.87 -0.88 -13.06
C ASP A 103 -5.20 -1.81 -11.90
N SER A 104 -4.19 -2.30 -11.21
CA SER A 104 -4.34 -3.23 -10.08
C SER A 104 -5.17 -2.67 -8.92
N GLU A 105 -5.16 -1.33 -8.75
CA GLU A 105 -5.84 -0.65 -7.64
C GLU A 105 -6.99 0.27 -8.09
N ASP A 106 -7.41 0.19 -9.37
CA ASP A 106 -8.45 1.06 -9.94
C ASP A 106 -9.77 0.97 -9.14
N ALA A 107 -10.21 -0.23 -8.80
CA ALA A 107 -11.44 -0.44 -8.02
C ALA A 107 -11.37 0.18 -6.62
N SER A 108 -10.24 0.02 -5.92
CA SER A 108 -10.01 0.60 -4.59
C SER A 108 -10.00 2.13 -4.65
N CYS A 109 -9.32 2.71 -5.64
CA CYS A 109 -9.29 4.16 -5.84
C CYS A 109 -10.68 4.74 -6.11
N ARG A 110 -11.48 4.10 -6.98
CA ARG A 110 -12.87 4.49 -7.26
C ARG A 110 -13.74 4.40 -6.02
N HIS A 111 -13.65 3.28 -5.28
CA HIS A 111 -14.38 3.10 -4.02
C HIS A 111 -14.09 4.24 -3.04
N ILE A 112 -12.80 4.58 -2.84
CA ILE A 112 -12.39 5.65 -1.93
C ILE A 112 -12.96 7.00 -2.38
N VAL A 113 -12.87 7.36 -3.66
CA VAL A 113 -13.45 8.61 -4.17
C VAL A 113 -14.95 8.68 -3.88
N GLY A 114 -15.68 7.60 -4.13
CA GLY A 114 -17.13 7.55 -3.92
C GLY A 114 -17.54 7.62 -2.45
N GLN A 115 -16.79 6.96 -1.58
CA GLN A 115 -17.14 6.87 -0.17
C GLN A 115 -16.60 8.04 0.65
N VAL A 116 -15.39 8.54 0.32
CA VAL A 116 -14.71 9.60 1.09
C VAL A 116 -14.95 10.99 0.52
N GLY A 117 -15.21 11.09 -0.78
CA GLY A 117 -15.41 12.38 -1.46
C GLY A 117 -14.11 13.16 -1.64
N CYS A 118 -12.97 12.49 -1.77
CA CYS A 118 -11.66 13.09 -1.99
C CYS A 118 -11.19 12.93 -3.43
N VAL A 119 -10.15 13.66 -3.83
CA VAL A 119 -9.38 13.38 -5.05
C VAL A 119 -8.28 12.40 -4.69
N VAL A 120 -8.17 11.29 -5.44
CA VAL A 120 -7.10 10.31 -5.30
C VAL A 120 -6.11 10.48 -6.45
N VAL A 121 -4.81 10.54 -6.14
CA VAL A 121 -3.70 10.46 -7.09
C VAL A 121 -3.00 9.13 -6.86
N SER A 122 -3.19 8.16 -7.75
CA SER A 122 -2.49 6.88 -7.74
C SER A 122 -1.20 7.01 -8.54
N VAL A 123 -0.08 6.53 -7.99
CA VAL A 123 1.26 6.64 -8.57
C VAL A 123 1.75 5.30 -9.09
N ASP A 124 2.25 5.29 -10.33
CA ASP A 124 2.94 4.16 -10.96
C ASP A 124 4.45 4.34 -10.77
N TYR A 125 4.91 4.03 -9.57
CA TYR A 125 6.31 4.20 -9.20
C TYR A 125 7.20 3.14 -9.86
N ARG A 126 8.45 3.46 -10.14
CA ARG A 126 9.42 2.55 -10.74
C ARG A 126 9.66 1.32 -9.87
N LEU A 127 9.57 0.14 -10.49
CA LEU A 127 9.66 -1.14 -9.82
C LEU A 127 11.09 -1.72 -9.83
N ALA A 128 11.39 -2.46 -8.79
CA ALA A 128 12.58 -3.32 -8.72
C ALA A 128 12.34 -4.63 -9.52
N PRO A 129 13.39 -5.32 -9.99
CA PRO A 129 14.81 -5.04 -9.79
C PRO A 129 15.37 -3.97 -10.71
N GLU A 130 14.66 -3.52 -11.76
CA GLU A 130 15.17 -2.58 -12.75
C GLU A 130 15.53 -1.22 -12.12
N HIS A 131 14.76 -0.86 -11.08
CA HIS A 131 14.92 0.38 -10.35
C HIS A 131 14.90 0.11 -8.84
N ALA A 132 16.05 -0.24 -8.30
CA ALA A 132 16.21 -0.43 -6.86
C ALA A 132 16.00 0.88 -6.06
N PHE A 133 15.94 0.76 -4.74
CA PHE A 133 15.94 1.91 -3.83
C PHE A 133 17.07 2.90 -4.20
N PRO A 134 16.81 4.21 -4.24
CA PRO A 134 15.64 4.92 -3.73
C PRO A 134 14.54 5.25 -4.78
N ALA A 135 14.50 4.59 -5.95
CA ALA A 135 13.63 5.00 -7.06
C ALA A 135 12.14 5.10 -6.64
N ALA A 136 11.58 4.05 -6.03
CA ALA A 136 10.17 4.00 -5.68
C ALA A 136 9.72 5.09 -4.68
N PRO A 137 10.37 5.28 -3.50
CA PRO A 137 9.94 6.34 -2.57
C PRO A 137 10.17 7.75 -3.13
N GLU A 138 11.19 7.97 -3.97
CA GLU A 138 11.39 9.27 -4.60
C GLU A 138 10.31 9.58 -5.65
N ASP A 139 9.87 8.59 -6.42
CA ASP A 139 8.75 8.76 -7.36
C ASP A 139 7.44 9.05 -6.62
N CYS A 140 7.16 8.31 -5.55
CA CYS A 140 5.99 8.56 -4.70
C CYS A 140 6.02 9.96 -4.08
N TYR A 141 7.19 10.40 -3.62
CA TYR A 141 7.36 11.74 -3.06
C TYR A 141 7.23 12.84 -4.12
N ALA A 142 7.74 12.61 -5.34
CA ALA A 142 7.55 13.52 -6.47
C ALA A 142 6.06 13.65 -6.81
N ALA A 143 5.30 12.54 -6.81
CA ALA A 143 3.86 12.55 -7.03
C ALA A 143 3.12 13.33 -5.93
N LEU A 144 3.52 13.19 -4.66
CA LEU A 144 2.98 13.98 -3.54
C LEU A 144 3.21 15.48 -3.76
N LYS A 145 4.44 15.88 -4.08
CA LYS A 145 4.78 17.29 -4.35
C LYS A 145 3.99 17.84 -5.53
N TRP A 146 3.91 17.06 -6.61
CA TRP A 146 3.15 17.46 -7.79
C TRP A 146 1.66 17.64 -7.48
N MET A 147 1.05 16.72 -6.71
CA MET A 147 -0.35 16.82 -6.30
C MET A 147 -0.62 18.11 -5.53
N VAL A 148 0.24 18.47 -4.58
CA VAL A 148 0.12 19.72 -3.80
C VAL A 148 0.34 20.95 -4.67
N ALA A 149 1.32 20.92 -5.57
CA ALA A 149 1.60 22.04 -6.49
C ALA A 149 0.42 22.32 -7.44
N ASN A 150 -0.30 21.28 -7.85
CA ASN A 150 -1.43 21.35 -8.77
C ASN A 150 -2.80 21.25 -8.07
N ALA A 151 -2.86 21.42 -6.75
CA ALA A 151 -4.07 21.21 -5.95
C ALA A 151 -5.26 22.05 -6.45
N GLU A 152 -5.04 23.31 -6.80
CA GLU A 152 -6.08 24.23 -7.32
C GLU A 152 -6.72 23.68 -8.63
N GLN A 153 -5.91 23.17 -9.56
CA GLN A 153 -6.37 22.62 -10.83
C GLN A 153 -7.35 21.44 -10.61
N PHE A 154 -7.11 20.62 -9.60
CA PHE A 154 -7.92 19.46 -9.29
C PHE A 154 -8.96 19.72 -8.19
N GLY A 155 -9.04 20.97 -7.67
CA GLY A 155 -9.92 21.33 -6.57
C GLY A 155 -9.60 20.61 -5.27
N ILE A 156 -8.32 20.36 -5.03
CA ILE A 156 -7.80 19.77 -3.79
C ILE A 156 -7.54 20.87 -2.77
N ASP A 157 -7.90 20.63 -1.53
CA ASP A 157 -7.51 21.47 -0.40
C ASP A 157 -6.08 21.09 0.03
N ARG A 158 -5.13 22.00 -0.14
CA ARG A 158 -3.71 21.80 0.18
C ARG A 158 -3.44 21.49 1.66
N GLU A 159 -4.34 21.94 2.54
CA GLU A 159 -4.21 21.69 3.98
C GLU A 159 -4.75 20.31 4.38
N ARG A 160 -5.45 19.60 3.47
CA ARG A 160 -6.05 18.30 3.73
C ARG A 160 -5.52 17.23 2.80
N ILE A 161 -4.22 16.93 2.95
CA ILE A 161 -3.51 15.93 2.16
C ILE A 161 -3.16 14.72 3.03
N GLY A 162 -3.57 13.54 2.57
CA GLY A 162 -3.20 12.26 3.18
C GLY A 162 -2.41 11.37 2.24
N VAL A 163 -1.85 10.31 2.78
CA VAL A 163 -1.17 9.24 2.03
C VAL A 163 -1.66 7.86 2.48
N ARG A 164 -1.89 6.95 1.54
CA ARG A 164 -2.34 5.56 1.78
C ARG A 164 -1.59 4.60 0.88
N GLY A 165 -1.36 3.41 1.38
CA GLY A 165 -0.86 2.29 0.60
C GLY A 165 -1.03 0.97 1.34
N GLY A 166 -1.03 -0.15 0.61
CA GLY A 166 -1.09 -1.49 1.15
C GLY A 166 0.18 -2.29 0.83
N SER A 167 0.62 -3.19 1.71
CA SER A 167 1.78 -4.06 1.47
C SER A 167 3.08 -3.25 1.21
N ALA A 168 3.75 -3.46 0.09
CA ALA A 168 4.87 -2.62 -0.33
C ALA A 168 4.49 -1.13 -0.39
N GLY A 169 3.28 -0.83 -0.90
CA GLY A 169 2.72 0.53 -0.87
C GLY A 169 2.50 1.05 0.54
N GLY A 170 2.22 0.19 1.52
CA GLY A 170 2.14 0.53 2.94
C GLY A 170 3.50 0.93 3.51
N GLY A 171 4.56 0.21 3.16
CA GLY A 171 5.93 0.58 3.45
C GLY A 171 6.31 1.92 2.83
N LEU A 172 6.00 2.12 1.54
CA LEU A 172 6.23 3.39 0.83
C LEU A 172 5.36 4.53 1.39
N CYS A 173 4.15 4.26 1.86
CA CYS A 173 3.30 5.23 2.56
C CYS A 173 3.99 5.78 3.83
N ALA A 174 4.50 4.88 4.68
CA ALA A 174 5.26 5.26 5.87
C ALA A 174 6.58 5.98 5.51
N ALA A 175 7.28 5.54 4.46
CA ALA A 175 8.48 6.20 3.96
C ALA A 175 8.20 7.63 3.46
N VAL A 176 7.14 7.82 2.67
CA VAL A 176 6.71 9.15 2.20
C VAL A 176 6.31 10.06 3.35
N ALA A 177 5.67 9.53 4.40
CA ALA A 177 5.34 10.29 5.60
C ALA A 177 6.62 10.76 6.34
N LEU A 178 7.63 9.89 6.47
CA LEU A 178 8.95 10.25 7.00
C LEU A 178 9.62 11.33 6.15
N MET A 179 9.67 11.15 4.81
CA MET A 179 10.26 12.11 3.88
C MET A 179 9.57 13.48 3.98
N ALA A 180 8.23 13.52 4.04
CA ALA A 180 7.47 14.77 4.16
C ALA A 180 7.80 15.51 5.46
N ARG A 181 7.87 14.80 6.60
CA ARG A 181 8.27 15.36 7.88
C ARG A 181 9.70 15.93 7.83
N ASP A 182 10.63 15.17 7.29
CA ASP A 182 12.07 15.51 7.35
C ASP A 182 12.42 16.61 6.35
N ARG A 183 11.85 16.58 5.15
CA ARG A 183 12.10 17.57 4.09
C ARG A 183 11.30 18.87 4.29
N LYS A 184 10.18 18.83 4.99
CA LYS A 184 9.31 19.99 5.31
C LYS A 184 8.81 20.75 4.07
N GLU A 185 8.70 20.08 2.92
CA GLU A 185 8.21 20.66 1.67
C GLU A 185 6.69 20.51 1.53
N VAL A 186 6.14 19.43 2.09
CA VAL A 186 4.70 19.10 2.06
C VAL A 186 4.26 18.69 3.45
N LYS A 187 3.08 19.17 3.86
CA LYS A 187 2.44 18.76 5.11
C LYS A 187 1.42 17.67 4.83
N LEU A 188 1.55 16.55 5.51
CA LEU A 188 0.54 15.48 5.54
C LEU A 188 -0.27 15.59 6.83
N ILE A 189 -1.60 15.44 6.75
CA ILE A 189 -2.48 15.41 7.91
C ILE A 189 -2.90 14.01 8.34
N PHE A 190 -2.67 13.00 7.50
CA PHE A 190 -3.04 11.63 7.75
C PHE A 190 -2.17 10.64 6.97
N GLN A 191 -1.84 9.50 7.56
CA GLN A 191 -1.18 8.37 6.91
C GLN A 191 -1.93 7.07 7.17
N MET A 192 -1.98 6.19 6.15
CA MET A 192 -2.65 4.90 6.24
C MET A 192 -1.79 3.79 5.64
N PRO A 193 -0.72 3.36 6.33
CA PRO A 193 0.08 2.21 5.93
C PRO A 193 -0.63 0.91 6.33
N LEU A 194 -1.27 0.24 5.39
CA LEU A 194 -1.99 -1.02 5.62
C LEU A 194 -1.06 -2.20 5.42
N TYR A 195 -0.97 -3.10 6.40
CA TYR A 195 -0.11 -4.29 6.38
C TYR A 195 1.22 -4.04 5.65
N GLY A 196 1.89 -2.94 6.02
CA GLY A 196 3.05 -2.41 5.30
C GLY A 196 4.29 -3.29 5.41
N CYS A 197 5.08 -3.36 4.32
CA CYS A 197 6.46 -3.88 4.35
C CYS A 197 7.35 -2.83 5.04
N LEU A 198 7.52 -2.94 6.35
CA LEU A 198 8.19 -1.92 7.15
C LEU A 198 9.62 -2.28 7.56
N ASP A 199 9.96 -3.59 7.61
CA ASP A 199 11.25 -4.09 8.06
C ASP A 199 11.82 -5.16 7.11
N ASP A 200 13.07 -4.96 6.70
CA ASP A 200 13.83 -5.86 5.84
C ASP A 200 14.51 -7.03 6.58
N TRP A 201 14.55 -7.00 7.91
CA TRP A 201 15.27 -8.01 8.70
C TRP A 201 14.60 -9.37 8.77
N HIS A 202 13.29 -9.43 8.69
CA HIS A 202 12.53 -10.68 8.81
C HIS A 202 12.84 -11.48 10.08
N ILE A 203 13.13 -10.80 11.17
CA ILE A 203 13.46 -11.43 12.47
C ILE A 203 12.24 -11.63 13.38
N ALA A 204 11.15 -10.95 13.06
CA ALA A 204 9.92 -11.03 13.82
C ALA A 204 9.35 -12.47 13.83
N PRO A 205 8.76 -12.93 14.94
CA PRO A 205 8.18 -14.28 15.04
C PRO A 205 7.18 -14.59 13.92
N SER A 206 6.33 -13.63 13.52
CA SER A 206 5.36 -13.81 12.42
C SER A 206 6.06 -14.17 11.10
N SER A 207 7.23 -13.59 10.79
CA SER A 207 7.98 -13.91 9.59
C SER A 207 8.48 -15.35 9.54
N HIS A 208 8.80 -15.94 10.69
CA HIS A 208 9.18 -17.34 10.82
C HIS A 208 7.97 -18.29 10.86
N GLN A 209 6.81 -17.80 11.29
CA GLN A 209 5.55 -18.57 11.24
C GLN A 209 5.04 -18.72 9.82
N MET A 210 5.14 -17.67 9.00
CA MET A 210 4.65 -17.63 7.60
C MET A 210 5.78 -18.00 6.62
N ALA A 211 6.33 -19.22 6.76
CA ALA A 211 7.62 -19.62 6.19
C ALA A 211 7.55 -20.24 4.79
N THR A 212 6.37 -20.55 4.23
CA THR A 212 6.24 -21.31 2.99
C THR A 212 5.87 -20.43 1.78
N GLU A 213 6.17 -20.90 0.57
CA GLU A 213 5.80 -20.26 -0.70
C GLU A 213 4.30 -20.32 -0.98
N ASP A 214 3.58 -21.29 -0.39
CA ASP A 214 2.15 -21.55 -0.67
C ASP A 214 1.20 -20.55 0.02
N MET A 215 1.73 -19.57 0.72
CA MET A 215 0.97 -18.48 1.34
C MET A 215 0.80 -17.32 0.36
N VAL A 216 -0.20 -16.48 0.55
CA VAL A 216 -0.42 -15.29 -0.29
C VAL A 216 0.84 -14.44 -0.37
N TRP A 217 1.48 -14.22 0.78
CA TRP A 217 2.78 -13.55 0.90
C TRP A 217 3.59 -14.22 2.01
N GLY A 218 4.41 -15.18 1.63
CA GLY A 218 5.25 -15.93 2.56
C GLY A 218 6.67 -15.35 2.66
N ARG A 219 7.44 -15.81 3.64
CA ARG A 219 8.81 -15.36 3.90
C ARG A 219 9.72 -15.45 2.65
N PRO A 220 9.72 -16.53 1.85
CA PRO A 220 10.60 -16.60 0.68
C PRO A 220 10.29 -15.52 -0.37
N ALA A 221 9.00 -15.25 -0.63
CA ALA A 221 8.58 -14.17 -1.54
C ALA A 221 9.00 -12.80 -1.01
N SER A 222 8.83 -12.56 0.29
CA SER A 222 9.24 -11.31 0.93
C SER A 222 10.75 -11.08 0.86
N LEU A 223 11.57 -12.11 1.12
CA LEU A 223 13.03 -12.04 0.99
C LEU A 223 13.46 -11.70 -0.45
N ARG A 224 12.81 -12.29 -1.47
CA ARG A 224 13.08 -11.94 -2.87
C ARG A 224 12.71 -10.49 -3.18
N GLY A 225 11.55 -10.05 -2.72
CA GLY A 225 11.09 -8.68 -2.90
C GLY A 225 12.05 -7.65 -2.29
N TRP A 226 12.44 -7.84 -1.05
CA TRP A 226 13.40 -6.97 -0.37
C TRP A 226 14.79 -6.99 -1.03
N LYS A 227 15.28 -8.17 -1.45
CA LYS A 227 16.54 -8.28 -2.17
C LYS A 227 16.50 -7.51 -3.50
N ALA A 228 15.41 -7.61 -4.24
CA ALA A 228 15.23 -6.85 -5.47
C ALA A 228 15.16 -5.34 -5.19
N TYR A 229 14.39 -4.94 -4.17
CA TYR A 229 14.17 -3.54 -3.81
C TYR A 229 15.41 -2.83 -3.30
N LEU A 230 16.19 -3.47 -2.43
CA LEU A 230 17.43 -2.90 -1.91
C LEU A 230 18.59 -2.98 -2.90
N GLY A 231 18.49 -3.84 -3.92
CA GLY A 231 19.56 -4.19 -4.83
C GLY A 231 20.25 -5.49 -4.41
N ALA A 232 20.55 -6.34 -5.40
CA ALA A 232 21.06 -7.69 -5.17
C ALA A 232 22.35 -7.74 -4.33
N ASP A 233 23.18 -6.71 -4.47
CA ASP A 233 24.51 -6.60 -3.83
C ASP A 233 24.50 -5.61 -2.65
N HIS A 234 23.31 -5.18 -2.18
CA HIS A 234 23.21 -4.24 -1.07
C HIS A 234 23.90 -4.83 0.19
N GLN A 235 24.81 -4.06 0.74
CA GLN A 235 25.49 -4.34 1.99
C GLN A 235 25.54 -3.06 2.83
N GLY A 236 25.21 -3.17 4.11
CA GLY A 236 25.26 -2.05 5.02
C GLY A 236 23.93 -1.65 5.61
N ASP A 237 23.88 -0.45 6.15
CA ASP A 237 22.69 0.07 6.81
C ASP A 237 21.59 0.40 5.80
N VAL A 238 20.35 -0.03 6.12
CA VAL A 238 19.18 0.27 5.33
C VAL A 238 18.58 1.61 5.77
N SER A 239 18.33 2.47 4.80
CA SER A 239 17.70 3.78 5.05
C SER A 239 16.29 3.61 5.63
N PRO A 240 15.86 4.47 6.58
CA PRO A 240 14.47 4.50 7.03
C PRO A 240 13.46 4.86 5.92
N TYR A 241 13.91 5.40 4.81
CA TYR A 241 13.06 5.61 3.64
C TYR A 241 12.91 4.36 2.77
N ALA A 242 13.74 3.33 2.98
CA ALA A 242 13.54 2.01 2.42
C ALA A 242 12.74 1.11 3.38
N ALA A 243 13.15 1.08 4.65
CA ALA A 243 12.55 0.28 5.71
C ALA A 243 12.14 1.19 6.89
N PRO A 244 10.89 1.68 6.93
CA PRO A 244 10.42 2.65 7.93
C PRO A 244 10.60 2.21 9.39
N ALA A 245 10.61 0.92 9.67
CA ALA A 245 10.91 0.40 11.01
C ALA A 245 12.33 0.75 11.51
N ARG A 246 13.25 1.11 10.61
CA ARG A 246 14.60 1.58 10.95
C ARG A 246 14.66 3.01 11.47
N ALA A 247 13.59 3.80 11.29
CA ALA A 247 13.53 5.16 11.79
C ALA A 247 13.66 5.16 13.33
N LYS A 248 14.63 5.88 13.85
CA LYS A 248 14.87 5.98 15.31
C LYS A 248 13.87 6.88 16.00
N ASP A 249 13.40 7.90 15.30
CA ASP A 249 12.41 8.88 15.79
C ASP A 249 11.20 8.90 14.86
N LEU A 250 10.01 8.68 15.42
CA LEU A 250 8.73 8.74 14.74
C LEU A 250 7.88 9.96 15.16
N SER A 251 8.44 10.86 15.98
CA SER A 251 7.74 12.07 16.41
C SER A 251 7.43 12.99 15.22
N GLY A 252 6.35 13.77 15.34
CA GLY A 252 5.95 14.72 14.31
C GLY A 252 5.36 14.12 13.02
N LEU A 253 5.20 12.80 12.96
CA LEU A 253 4.47 12.13 11.87
C LEU A 253 2.95 12.43 11.98
N PRO A 254 2.21 12.43 10.87
CA PRO A 254 0.77 12.60 10.90
C PRO A 254 0.06 11.44 11.58
N PRO A 255 -1.14 11.67 12.16
CA PRO A 255 -1.99 10.61 12.69
C PRO A 255 -2.11 9.43 11.74
N ALA A 256 -2.10 8.21 12.28
CA ALA A 256 -2.05 6.98 11.52
C ALA A 256 -3.27 6.08 11.75
N PHE A 257 -3.71 5.40 10.68
CA PHE A 257 -4.53 4.20 10.78
C PHE A 257 -3.75 3.05 10.18
N MET A 258 -3.66 1.94 10.91
CA MET A 258 -2.98 0.73 10.50
C MET A 258 -3.90 -0.47 10.66
N MET A 259 -3.82 -1.43 9.75
CA MET A 259 -4.48 -2.73 9.90
C MET A 259 -3.57 -3.85 9.44
N ILE A 260 -3.78 -5.04 10.03
CA ILE A 260 -3.00 -6.25 9.72
C ILE A 260 -3.82 -7.50 9.99
N GLY A 261 -3.64 -8.54 9.19
CA GLY A 261 -4.17 -9.87 9.44
C GLY A 261 -3.34 -10.61 10.50
N GLU A 262 -3.98 -11.43 11.33
CA GLU A 262 -3.26 -12.28 12.30
C GLU A 262 -2.32 -13.28 11.60
N LEU A 263 -2.73 -13.77 10.44
CA LEU A 263 -1.98 -14.74 9.63
C LEU A 263 -1.12 -14.05 8.55
N ASP A 264 -0.66 -12.84 8.82
CA ASP A 264 0.21 -12.10 7.92
C ASP A 264 1.67 -12.18 8.37
N LEU A 265 2.58 -12.35 7.40
CA LEU A 265 4.03 -12.33 7.60
C LEU A 265 4.49 -11.07 8.37
N MET A 266 3.92 -9.92 8.01
CA MET A 266 4.30 -8.61 8.51
C MET A 266 3.55 -8.19 9.77
N ARG A 267 2.81 -9.12 10.40
CA ARG A 267 1.98 -8.84 11.59
C ARG A 267 2.78 -8.15 12.68
N ASP A 268 3.85 -8.76 13.12
CA ASP A 268 4.56 -8.30 14.33
C ASP A 268 5.27 -6.97 14.07
N GLU A 269 5.87 -6.76 12.90
CA GLU A 269 6.53 -5.50 12.55
C GLU A 269 5.53 -4.34 12.44
N ASN A 270 4.30 -4.59 11.93
CA ASN A 270 3.25 -3.57 11.88
C ASN A 270 2.72 -3.22 13.27
N ILE A 271 2.55 -4.21 14.16
CA ILE A 271 2.14 -3.97 15.55
C ILE A 271 3.24 -3.19 16.30
N GLU A 272 4.49 -3.56 16.12
CA GLU A 272 5.62 -2.85 16.75
C GLU A 272 5.72 -1.41 16.24
N TYR A 273 5.60 -1.19 14.95
CA TYR A 273 5.63 0.16 14.37
C TYR A 273 4.49 1.03 14.89
N ALA A 274 3.26 0.50 14.98
CA ALA A 274 2.12 1.20 15.57
C ALA A 274 2.36 1.56 17.04
N MET A 275 2.92 0.65 17.84
CA MET A 275 3.31 0.92 19.22
C MET A 275 4.33 2.06 19.31
N ARG A 276 5.35 2.05 18.45
CA ARG A 276 6.38 3.10 18.40
C ARG A 276 5.83 4.46 17.97
N LEU A 277 4.85 4.48 17.04
CA LEU A 277 4.11 5.71 16.69
C LEU A 277 3.41 6.29 17.92
N MET A 278 2.66 5.46 18.66
CA MET A 278 1.98 5.89 19.90
C MET A 278 2.96 6.40 20.97
N GLN A 279 4.09 5.71 21.16
CA GLN A 279 5.14 6.12 22.09
C GLN A 279 5.79 7.45 21.68
N ALA A 280 5.86 7.73 20.38
CA ALA A 280 6.35 9.01 19.84
C ALA A 280 5.28 10.13 19.88
N GLY A 281 4.10 9.89 20.47
CA GLY A 281 3.02 10.87 20.58
C GLY A 281 2.19 11.04 19.30
N VAL A 282 2.30 10.12 18.34
CA VAL A 282 1.49 10.10 17.12
C VAL A 282 0.16 9.40 17.38
N PRO A 283 -1.00 10.05 17.21
CA PRO A 283 -2.30 9.41 17.32
C PRO A 283 -2.41 8.25 16.32
N THR A 284 -2.58 7.02 16.81
CA THR A 284 -2.55 5.82 15.98
C THR A 284 -3.71 4.90 16.32
N GLU A 285 -4.47 4.51 15.31
CA GLU A 285 -5.50 3.47 15.36
C GLU A 285 -4.96 2.21 14.70
N LEU A 286 -4.98 1.07 15.42
CA LEU A 286 -4.47 -0.21 14.93
C LEU A 286 -5.55 -1.27 15.02
N HIS A 287 -5.82 -1.97 13.91
CA HIS A 287 -6.73 -3.12 13.85
C HIS A 287 -5.97 -4.39 13.49
N VAL A 288 -6.14 -5.45 14.28
CA VAL A 288 -5.64 -6.79 13.99
C VAL A 288 -6.84 -7.71 13.77
N TYR A 289 -6.89 -8.35 12.58
CA TYR A 289 -8.02 -9.19 12.19
C TYR A 289 -7.70 -10.67 12.40
N PRO A 290 -8.35 -11.34 13.37
CA PRO A 290 -8.14 -12.77 13.62
C PRO A 290 -8.45 -13.62 12.39
N GLY A 291 -7.60 -14.62 12.12
CA GLY A 291 -7.77 -15.55 11.01
C GLY A 291 -7.61 -14.95 9.60
N ALA A 292 -7.25 -13.66 9.49
CA ALA A 292 -7.05 -12.98 8.22
C ALA A 292 -5.59 -13.07 7.74
N PHE A 293 -5.41 -13.30 6.45
CA PHE A 293 -4.11 -13.37 5.78
C PHE A 293 -3.78 -12.05 5.06
N HIS A 294 -2.60 -11.96 4.46
CA HIS A 294 -2.13 -10.77 3.77
C HIS A 294 -3.06 -10.32 2.63
N GLY A 295 -3.54 -9.08 2.63
CA GLY A 295 -4.41 -8.52 1.58
C GLY A 295 -5.79 -9.18 1.47
N PHE A 296 -6.28 -9.76 2.56
CA PHE A 296 -7.52 -10.54 2.61
C PHE A 296 -8.74 -9.77 2.09
N GLU A 297 -8.82 -8.47 2.36
CA GLU A 297 -9.96 -7.63 1.98
C GLU A 297 -10.07 -7.39 0.47
N GLY A 298 -8.93 -7.40 -0.23
CA GLY A 298 -8.90 -7.31 -1.69
C GLY A 298 -9.09 -8.67 -2.36
N LEU A 299 -8.58 -9.73 -1.75
CA LEU A 299 -8.59 -11.08 -2.33
C LEU A 299 -9.91 -11.82 -2.10
N VAL A 300 -10.57 -11.61 -0.96
CA VAL A 300 -11.88 -12.19 -0.64
C VAL A 300 -12.84 -11.07 -0.19
N PRO A 301 -13.22 -10.15 -1.10
CA PRO A 301 -13.92 -8.92 -0.74
C PRO A 301 -15.33 -9.15 -0.18
N THR A 302 -15.93 -10.32 -0.41
CA THR A 302 -17.27 -10.68 0.05
C THR A 302 -17.29 -11.28 1.45
N ALA A 303 -16.13 -11.67 2.03
CA ALA A 303 -16.07 -12.19 3.39
C ALA A 303 -16.48 -11.10 4.40
N SER A 304 -17.21 -11.48 5.43
CA SER A 304 -17.72 -10.56 6.46
C SER A 304 -16.60 -9.76 7.12
N VAL A 305 -15.45 -10.40 7.38
CA VAL A 305 -14.26 -9.74 7.93
C VAL A 305 -13.66 -8.74 6.94
N SER A 306 -13.69 -9.02 5.64
CA SER A 306 -13.21 -8.12 4.58
C SER A 306 -14.09 -6.89 4.45
N VAL A 307 -15.41 -7.08 4.42
CA VAL A 307 -16.39 -5.98 4.38
C VAL A 307 -16.21 -5.07 5.61
N ARG A 308 -16.03 -5.65 6.79
CA ARG A 308 -15.75 -4.91 8.02
C ARG A 308 -14.44 -4.10 7.89
N ALA A 309 -13.36 -4.70 7.45
CA ALA A 309 -12.07 -4.02 7.30
C ALA A 309 -12.14 -2.85 6.31
N VAL A 310 -12.80 -3.04 5.16
CA VAL A 310 -13.04 -1.98 4.16
C VAL A 310 -13.86 -0.84 4.75
N THR A 311 -14.91 -1.14 5.51
CA THR A 311 -15.74 -0.14 6.18
C THR A 311 -14.92 0.65 7.20
N GLU A 312 -14.16 -0.02 8.06
CA GLU A 312 -13.36 0.60 9.12
C GLU A 312 -12.27 1.52 8.57
N TYR A 313 -11.50 1.07 7.55
CA TYR A 313 -10.48 1.96 6.96
C TYR A 313 -11.10 3.11 6.16
N THR A 314 -12.25 2.91 5.53
CA THR A 314 -12.96 3.98 4.80
C THR A 314 -13.43 5.07 5.76
N GLU A 315 -14.00 4.69 6.90
CA GLU A 315 -14.39 5.63 7.94
C GLU A 315 -13.18 6.33 8.59
N ALA A 316 -12.06 5.61 8.75
CA ALA A 316 -10.81 6.21 9.23
C ALA A 316 -10.25 7.25 8.24
N LEU A 317 -10.32 6.99 6.91
CA LEU A 317 -9.97 7.97 5.88
C LEU A 317 -10.85 9.23 5.97
N LYS A 318 -12.18 9.08 6.10
CA LYS A 318 -13.10 10.21 6.27
C LYS A 318 -12.71 11.06 7.47
N ARG A 319 -12.52 10.43 8.63
CA ARG A 319 -12.12 11.12 9.86
C ARG A 319 -10.76 11.79 9.76
N GLY A 320 -9.79 11.10 9.15
CA GLY A 320 -8.40 11.54 9.01
C GLY A 320 -8.26 12.74 8.07
N LEU A 321 -9.03 12.76 6.98
CA LEU A 321 -9.01 13.80 5.95
C LEU A 321 -9.97 14.98 6.24
N SER A 322 -10.77 14.92 7.30
CA SER A 322 -11.71 15.97 7.71
C SER A 322 -11.15 16.94 8.76
N ARG A 323 -9.91 16.73 9.19
CA ARG A 323 -9.24 17.51 10.27
C ARG A 323 -8.68 18.81 9.78
#